data_de8dc48a236beaed5ed5d08b5732697b
#
_entry.id   de8dc48a236beaed5ed5d08b5732697b
#
_cell.length_a   1.000
_cell.length_b   1.000
_cell.length_c   1.000
_cell.angle_alpha   90.00
_cell.angle_beta   90.00
_cell.angle_gamma   90.00
#
_symmetry.space_group_name_H-M   'P 1'
#
loop_
_entity.id
_entity.type
_entity.pdbx_description
1 polymer ?
#
loop_
_entity_poly.entity_id
_entity_poly.type
_entity_poly.pdbx_seq_one_letter_code
_entity_poly.pdbx_strand_id
1 'polypeptide(L)'
;VKAFFVGGLICVLGQLVTNVAIQELGMDEQQAGGFCSLALIALSVLLTGFHVYSKLVTFAGAGALVPITGFANSVAAPAIEFKKEGWVFGVGCKIFTIAGPVILYGIFTSWVLGIIYWLRGILF
;
A
#
# COMPACT_ATOMS: atom_id res chain seq x y z
N VAL A 1 -18.14 -1.63 -10.36
CA VAL A 1 -17.66 -1.01 -11.60
C VAL A 1 -16.61 0.07 -11.31
N LYS A 2 -16.89 1.12 -10.50
CA LYS A 2 -15.95 2.19 -10.16
C LYS A 2 -14.63 1.68 -9.55
N ALA A 3 -14.72 0.75 -8.61
CA ALA A 3 -13.54 0.13 -7.97
C ALA A 3 -12.64 -0.61 -8.98
N PHE A 4 -13.24 -1.30 -9.94
CA PHE A 4 -12.51 -2.01 -11.01
C PHE A 4 -11.73 -1.03 -11.90
N PHE A 5 -12.37 0.04 -12.34
CA PHE A 5 -11.71 1.03 -13.21
C PHE A 5 -10.57 1.76 -12.49
N VAL A 6 -10.80 2.23 -11.26
CA VAL A 6 -9.77 2.96 -10.51
C VAL A 6 -8.62 2.04 -10.09
N GLY A 7 -8.94 0.83 -9.59
CA GLY A 7 -7.90 -0.15 -9.27
C GLY A 7 -7.10 -0.57 -10.51
N GLY A 8 -7.77 -0.79 -11.65
CA GLY A 8 -7.12 -1.07 -12.92
C GLY A 8 -6.21 0.07 -13.39
N LEU A 9 -6.63 1.32 -13.24
CA LEU A 9 -5.81 2.48 -13.58
C LEU A 9 -4.54 2.54 -12.71
N ILE A 10 -4.66 2.28 -11.41
CA ILE A 10 -3.50 2.22 -10.50
C ILE A 10 -2.54 1.10 -10.92
N CYS A 11 -3.07 -0.06 -11.33
CA CYS A 11 -2.24 -1.16 -11.84
C CYS A 11 -1.51 -0.78 -13.14
N VAL A 12 -2.19 -0.10 -14.06
CA VAL A 12 -1.57 0.39 -15.32
C VAL A 12 -0.46 1.40 -15.02
N LEU A 13 -0.69 2.33 -14.09
CA LEU A 13 0.35 3.26 -13.64
C LEU A 13 1.54 2.53 -13.02
N GLY A 14 1.29 1.54 -12.17
CA GLY A 14 2.34 0.69 -11.61
C GLY A 14 3.14 -0.03 -12.69
N GLN A 15 2.48 -0.61 -13.68
CA GLN A 15 3.16 -1.29 -14.79
C GLN A 15 4.01 -0.32 -15.64
N LEU A 16 3.52 0.89 -15.88
CA LEU A 16 4.31 1.91 -16.58
C LEU A 16 5.58 2.28 -15.81
N VAL A 17 5.47 2.49 -14.51
CA VAL A 17 6.64 2.77 -13.65
C VAL A 17 7.64 1.62 -13.66
N THR A 18 7.16 0.38 -13.59
CA THR A 18 8.00 -0.82 -13.64
C THR A 18 8.71 -0.93 -15.00
N ASN A 19 8.00 -0.73 -16.11
CA ASN A 19 8.58 -0.78 -17.46
C ASN A 19 9.67 0.29 -17.63
N VAL A 20 9.43 1.52 -17.19
CA VAL A 20 10.43 2.58 -17.21
C VAL A 20 11.65 2.23 -16.35
N ALA A 21 11.46 1.65 -15.17
CA ALA A 21 12.55 1.24 -14.29
C ALA A 21 13.43 0.16 -14.95
N ILE A 22 12.85 -0.80 -15.65
CA ILE A 22 13.59 -1.85 -16.34
C ILE A 22 14.29 -1.31 -17.59
N GLN A 23 13.58 -0.55 -18.43
CA GLN A 23 14.07 -0.13 -19.75
C GLN A 23 15.05 1.04 -19.69
N GLU A 24 14.76 2.04 -18.87
CA GLU A 24 15.55 3.27 -18.81
C GLU A 24 16.63 3.22 -17.70
N LEU A 25 16.33 2.60 -16.55
CA LEU A 25 17.26 2.52 -15.42
C LEU A 25 18.05 1.21 -15.39
N GLY A 26 17.74 0.24 -16.27
CA GLY A 26 18.44 -1.05 -16.32
C GLY A 26 18.30 -1.89 -15.05
N MET A 27 17.22 -1.70 -14.30
CA MET A 27 16.97 -2.42 -13.05
C MET A 27 16.54 -3.86 -13.32
N ASP A 28 16.95 -4.78 -12.44
CA ASP A 28 16.40 -6.13 -12.42
C ASP A 28 14.91 -6.10 -12.03
N GLU A 29 14.16 -7.13 -12.43
CA GLU A 29 12.71 -7.22 -12.22
C GLU A 29 12.31 -7.06 -10.75
N GLN A 30 13.09 -7.64 -9.84
CA GLN A 30 12.85 -7.52 -8.40
C GLN A 30 13.10 -6.10 -7.88
N GLN A 31 14.13 -5.43 -8.36
CA GLN A 31 14.45 -4.04 -8.01
C GLN A 31 13.40 -3.07 -8.58
N ALA A 32 12.95 -3.31 -9.82
CA ALA A 32 11.91 -2.52 -10.46
C ALA A 32 10.57 -2.59 -9.71
N GLY A 33 10.20 -3.77 -9.18
CA GLY A 33 9.04 -3.94 -8.30
C GLY A 33 9.13 -3.12 -7.00
N GLY A 34 10.30 -3.10 -6.36
CA GLY A 34 10.57 -2.26 -5.19
C GLY A 34 10.47 -0.77 -5.52
N PHE A 35 11.07 -0.34 -6.63
CA PHE A 35 11.01 1.04 -7.11
C PHE A 35 9.58 1.49 -7.43
N CYS A 36 8.79 0.63 -8.11
CA CYS A 36 7.38 0.87 -8.38
C CYS A 36 6.59 1.08 -7.10
N SER A 37 6.81 0.25 -6.08
CA SER A 37 6.15 0.37 -4.78
C SER A 37 6.47 1.70 -4.11
N LEU A 38 7.73 2.11 -4.09
CA LEU A 38 8.16 3.40 -3.53
C LEU A 38 7.55 4.59 -4.29
N ALA A 39 7.53 4.55 -5.62
CA ALA A 39 6.95 5.60 -6.45
C ALA A 39 5.44 5.77 -6.19
N LEU A 40 4.70 4.65 -6.11
CA LEU A 40 3.27 4.66 -5.84
C LEU A 40 2.96 5.13 -4.40
N ILE A 41 3.77 4.74 -3.42
CA ILE A 41 3.66 5.23 -2.04
C ILE A 41 3.89 6.73 -1.99
N ALA A 42 4.97 7.24 -2.60
CA ALA A 42 5.27 8.66 -2.64
C ALA A 42 4.13 9.47 -3.28
N LEU A 43 3.62 9.01 -4.42
CA LEU A 43 2.48 9.62 -5.09
C LEU A 43 1.23 9.66 -4.19
N SER A 44 0.93 8.55 -3.52
CA SER A 44 -0.22 8.47 -2.59
C SER A 44 -0.07 9.43 -1.41
N VAL A 45 1.11 9.51 -0.80
CA VAL A 45 1.38 10.43 0.32
C VAL A 45 1.21 11.89 -0.12
N LEU A 46 1.70 12.26 -1.30
CA LEU A 46 1.50 13.60 -1.86
C LEU A 46 0.02 13.91 -2.07
N LEU A 47 -0.73 13.00 -2.70
CA LEU A 47 -2.17 13.17 -2.92
C LEU A 47 -2.96 13.23 -1.61
N THR A 48 -2.51 12.52 -0.59
CA THR A 48 -3.07 12.56 0.77
C THR A 48 -2.81 13.93 1.42
N GLY A 49 -1.60 14.45 1.29
CA GLY A 49 -1.23 15.79 1.79
C GLY A 49 -2.08 16.91 1.18
N PHE A 50 -2.46 16.77 -0.09
CA PHE A 50 -3.35 17.72 -0.78
C PHE A 50 -4.85 17.43 -0.56
N HIS A 51 -5.22 16.46 0.27
CA HIS A 51 -6.61 16.03 0.52
C HIS A 51 -7.36 15.53 -0.74
N VAL A 52 -6.63 15.19 -1.80
CA VAL A 52 -7.19 14.65 -3.05
C VAL A 52 -7.50 13.16 -2.90
N TYR A 53 -6.65 12.43 -2.18
CA TYR A 53 -6.80 10.98 -2.04
C TYR A 53 -8.11 10.58 -1.33
N SER A 54 -8.55 11.34 -0.34
CA SER A 54 -9.84 11.11 0.36
C SER A 54 -11.03 11.13 -0.59
N LYS A 55 -11.04 12.07 -1.54
CA LYS A 55 -12.09 12.15 -2.59
C LYS A 55 -12.03 10.94 -3.53
N LEU A 56 -10.82 10.51 -3.87
CA LEU A 56 -10.60 9.33 -4.71
C LEU A 56 -11.13 8.06 -4.02
N VAL A 57 -10.85 7.89 -2.73
CA VAL A 57 -11.36 6.76 -1.92
C VAL A 57 -12.87 6.76 -1.84
N THR A 58 -13.49 7.91 -1.58
CA THR A 58 -14.95 8.04 -1.54
C THR A 58 -15.60 7.66 -2.87
N PHE A 59 -14.97 7.97 -4.00
CA PHE A 59 -15.47 7.64 -5.34
C PHE A 59 -15.24 6.17 -5.71
N ALA A 60 -14.03 5.65 -5.45
CA ALA A 60 -13.55 4.36 -5.92
C ALA A 60 -13.75 3.20 -4.93
N GLY A 61 -13.94 3.51 -3.64
CA GLY A 61 -14.08 2.50 -2.60
C GLY A 61 -12.86 1.56 -2.54
N ALA A 62 -13.12 0.26 -2.58
CA ALA A 62 -12.07 -0.78 -2.52
C ALA A 62 -10.98 -0.64 -3.59
N GLY A 63 -11.29 -0.09 -4.76
CA GLY A 63 -10.32 0.10 -5.84
C GLY A 63 -9.17 1.06 -5.50
N ALA A 64 -9.39 2.00 -4.56
CA ALA A 64 -8.34 2.87 -4.06
C ALA A 64 -7.82 2.47 -2.67
N LEU A 65 -8.58 1.67 -1.90
CA LEU A 65 -8.19 1.24 -0.55
C LEU A 65 -7.28 0.01 -0.55
N VAL A 66 -7.52 -0.94 -1.44
CA VAL A 66 -6.80 -2.23 -1.46
C VAL A 66 -5.37 -2.13 -1.98
N PRO A 67 -5.06 -1.34 -3.03
CA PRO A 67 -3.70 -1.19 -3.52
C PRO A 67 -2.75 -0.60 -2.46
N ILE A 68 -1.43 -0.72 -2.69
CA ILE A 68 -0.39 -0.16 -1.81
C ILE A 68 -0.56 1.35 -1.56
N THR A 69 -1.14 2.05 -2.52
CA THR A 69 -1.49 3.47 -2.39
C THR A 69 -2.53 3.72 -1.30
N GLY A 70 -3.51 2.83 -1.14
CA GLY A 70 -4.48 2.89 -0.05
C GLY A 70 -3.85 2.65 1.32
N PHE A 71 -2.92 1.69 1.41
CA PHE A 71 -2.15 1.46 2.63
C PHE A 71 -1.30 2.68 2.99
N ALA A 72 -0.60 3.28 2.03
CA ALA A 72 0.16 4.50 2.24
C ALA A 72 -0.71 5.66 2.74
N ASN A 73 -1.90 5.84 2.16
CA ASN A 73 -2.88 6.83 2.63
C ASN A 73 -3.35 6.54 4.07
N SER A 74 -3.55 5.27 4.43
CA SER A 74 -4.00 4.89 5.78
C SER A 74 -2.99 5.21 6.88
N VAL A 75 -1.72 5.35 6.53
CA VAL A 75 -0.64 5.80 7.41
C VAL A 75 -0.47 7.32 7.37
N ALA A 76 -0.46 7.89 6.16
CA ALA A 76 -0.19 9.31 5.96
C ALA A 76 -1.33 10.22 6.44
N ALA A 77 -2.59 9.84 6.22
CA ALA A 77 -3.74 10.66 6.62
C ALA A 77 -3.79 10.89 8.14
N PRO A 78 -3.72 9.85 9.01
CA PRO A 78 -3.65 10.06 10.46
C PRO A 78 -2.40 10.84 10.90
N ALA A 79 -1.26 10.62 10.24
CA ALA A 79 -0.04 11.36 10.56
C ALA A 79 -0.20 12.87 10.35
N ILE A 80 -0.93 13.27 9.31
CA ILE A 80 -1.22 14.69 9.02
C ILE A 80 -2.28 15.23 9.96
N GLU A 81 -3.38 14.49 10.15
CA GLU A 81 -4.54 14.92 10.91
C GLU A 81 -4.23 15.11 12.40
N PHE A 82 -3.53 14.13 13.00
CA PHE A 82 -3.22 14.12 14.44
C PHE A 82 -1.87 14.73 14.79
N LYS A 83 -1.20 15.41 13.87
CA LYS A 83 0.08 16.09 14.12
C LYS A 83 0.02 17.10 15.27
N LYS A 84 -1.13 17.74 15.48
CA LYS A 84 -1.34 18.72 16.55
C LYS A 84 -1.41 18.08 17.95
N GLU A 85 -1.69 16.79 18.06
CA GLU A 85 -1.75 16.04 19.33
C GLU A 85 -0.39 15.56 19.82
N GLY A 86 0.69 15.86 19.08
CA GLY A 86 2.07 15.49 19.39
C GLY A 86 2.57 14.26 18.63
N TRP A 87 3.88 14.05 18.70
CA TRP A 87 4.56 13.02 17.91
C TRP A 87 4.29 11.59 18.42
N VAL A 88 4.21 11.40 19.73
CA VAL A 88 4.08 10.07 20.36
C VAL A 88 2.61 9.65 20.41
N PHE A 89 1.77 10.43 21.10
CA PHE A 89 0.37 10.09 21.32
C PHE A 89 -0.54 10.41 20.13
N GLY A 90 -0.22 11.43 19.37
CA GLY A 90 -0.92 11.77 18.14
C GLY A 90 -0.44 10.91 16.99
N VAL A 91 0.65 11.30 16.34
CA VAL A 91 1.14 10.66 15.11
C VAL A 91 1.48 9.19 15.35
N GLY A 92 2.34 8.89 16.33
CA GLY A 92 2.85 7.53 16.56
C GLY A 92 1.77 6.49 16.83
N CYS A 93 0.79 6.82 17.67
CA CYS A 93 -0.31 5.90 17.97
C CYS A 93 -1.31 5.79 16.81
N LYS A 94 -1.60 6.89 16.13
CA LYS A 94 -2.67 6.94 15.12
C LYS A 94 -2.29 6.32 13.79
N ILE A 95 -1.02 6.38 13.36
CA ILE A 95 -0.55 5.72 12.13
C ILE A 95 -0.75 4.20 12.17
N PHE A 96 -0.68 3.59 13.36
CA PHE A 96 -0.88 2.15 13.54
C PHE A 96 -2.34 1.72 13.71
N THR A 97 -3.29 2.64 13.79
CA THR A 97 -4.70 2.32 13.99
C THR A 97 -5.26 1.44 12.88
N ILE A 98 -4.89 1.71 11.62
CA ILE A 98 -5.28 0.90 10.46
C ILE A 98 -4.14 -0.02 10.03
N ALA A 99 -2.91 0.51 9.96
CA ALA A 99 -1.76 -0.23 9.51
C ALA A 99 -1.40 -1.40 10.45
N GLY A 100 -1.60 -1.25 11.78
CA GLY A 100 -1.34 -2.31 12.75
C GLY A 100 -2.11 -3.59 12.48
N PRO A 101 -3.44 -3.56 12.42
CA PRO A 101 -4.24 -4.73 12.07
C PRO A 101 -3.88 -5.35 10.71
N VAL A 102 -3.60 -4.54 9.68
CA VAL A 102 -3.21 -5.05 8.35
C VAL A 102 -1.91 -5.85 8.42
N ILE A 103 -0.89 -5.31 9.11
CA ILE A 103 0.39 -6.00 9.31
C ILE A 103 0.21 -7.27 10.13
N LEU A 104 -0.55 -7.20 11.23
CA LEU A 104 -0.79 -8.34 12.11
C LEU A 104 -1.46 -9.50 11.38
N TYR A 105 -2.56 -9.23 10.68
CA TYR A 105 -3.28 -10.25 9.92
C TYR A 105 -2.46 -10.76 8.74
N GLY A 106 -1.68 -9.92 8.09
CA GLY A 106 -0.76 -10.33 7.01
C GLY A 106 0.28 -11.33 7.50
N ILE A 107 0.96 -11.02 8.62
CA ILE A 107 1.95 -11.91 9.23
C ILE A 107 1.30 -13.21 9.70
N PHE A 108 0.16 -13.12 10.41
CA PHE A 108 -0.55 -14.29 10.91
C PHE A 108 -0.99 -15.23 9.78
N THR A 109 -1.59 -14.69 8.72
CA THR A 109 -2.03 -15.48 7.56
C THR A 109 -0.85 -16.13 6.85
N SER A 110 0.25 -15.39 6.65
CA SER A 110 1.46 -15.92 6.04
C SER A 110 2.08 -17.04 6.87
N TRP A 111 2.08 -16.91 8.19
CA TRP A 111 2.56 -17.94 9.10
C TRP A 111 1.71 -19.22 9.03
N VAL A 112 0.38 -19.10 9.07
CA VAL A 112 -0.55 -20.25 8.92
C VAL A 112 -0.34 -20.96 7.59
N LEU A 113 -0.27 -20.21 6.49
CA LEU A 113 -0.03 -20.78 5.16
C LEU A 113 1.35 -21.44 5.06
N GLY A 114 2.37 -20.84 5.67
CA GLY A 114 3.72 -21.42 5.75
C GLY A 114 3.75 -22.77 6.46
N ILE A 115 3.02 -22.91 7.59
CA ILE A 115 2.89 -24.19 8.31
C ILE A 115 2.17 -25.22 7.43
N ILE A 116 1.08 -24.86 6.77
CA ILE A 116 0.35 -25.77 5.88
C ILE A 116 1.25 -26.25 4.74
N TYR A 117 2.02 -25.36 4.15
CA TYR A 117 2.96 -25.69 3.07
C TYR A 117 4.09 -26.60 3.55
N TRP A 118 4.64 -26.34 4.73
CA TRP A 118 5.67 -27.15 5.35
C TRP A 118 5.16 -28.58 5.68
N LEU A 119 3.99 -28.70 6.28
CA LEU A 119 3.35 -30.00 6.58
C LEU A 119 3.09 -30.81 5.30
N ARG A 120 2.62 -30.14 4.24
CA ARG A 120 2.44 -30.80 2.94
C ARG A 120 3.74 -31.36 2.38
N GLY A 121 4.87 -30.63 2.52
CA GLY A 121 6.18 -31.08 2.07
C GLY A 121 6.76 -32.25 2.87
N ILE A 122 6.24 -32.50 4.10
CA ILE A 122 6.63 -33.67 4.90
C ILE A 122 5.78 -34.90 4.57
N LEU A 123 4.50 -34.68 4.20
CA LEU A 123 3.52 -35.77 3.97
C LEU A 123 3.55 -36.31 2.55
N PHE A 124 4.04 -35.56 1.59
CA PHE A 124 4.11 -35.87 0.16
C PHE A 124 5.46 -35.50 -0.43
#